data_9fa7dccf60bc35922beb7414a3b12512
#
_entry.id   9fa7dccf60bc35922beb7414a3b12512
#
_cell.length_a   1.000
_cell.length_b   1.000
_cell.length_c   1.000
_cell.angle_alpha   90.00
_cell.angle_beta   90.00
_cell.angle_gamma   90.00
#
_symmetry.space_group_name_H-M   'P 1'
#
loop_
_entity.id
_entity.type
_entity.pdbx_description
1 polymer ?
#
loop_
_entity_poly.entity_id
_entity_poly.type
_entity_poly.pdbx_seq_one_letter_code
_entity_poly.pdbx_strand_id
1 'polypeptide(L)'
;MSCRRLGKKCEYIELPPPPTAPPPDGTSQPSLSEPNQPFPLAFFLDPDLFTPLTTSNALAPGPRVDLQQIIAKHLEPDDLPVLYHNYFSSVHEWLPMISRKRITHPDPFGQDACHDLLLLCMKICTLRPNGHPPSQHPLYMLAKTLCAAAESAGLVSLRLAQSLVLLALYEACQAIYPACYLTISRAARLGILMSWHDRDAQQLFKFADSWSKREEQRRTWWTIFVLDRFTSMDTSGLPFSAPEPCPDELLPVNDEDWVLGKTVPSEPLYTACFSSITTLGSFARTCQAAHMLGKVITHKHLKTKSSHDILHVVQEAQSLNRALNSLQISIEEQSLSNVSSSSASSLACASAICISAQALLYGAYGCPDAPGITSRERLTHETELQSISVQGLRALGSTLTPKLAQIQSDCPLQARCFYTACSACSWFIREDNEPQMKYALVTIVDGLKRLSERWPIATEYLSLLDQGGILRLIDNSSEMDITS
;
A
#
# COMPACT_ATOMS: atom_id res chain seq x y z
N MET A 1 16.50 30.55 -15.30
CA MET A 1 15.39 31.55 -15.38
C MET A 1 15.61 32.83 -14.56
N SER A 2 16.63 32.90 -13.66
CA SER A 2 16.86 34.10 -12.83
C SER A 2 17.30 35.34 -13.54
N CYS A 3 18.12 35.26 -14.60
CA CYS A 3 18.67 36.42 -15.30
C CYS A 3 17.61 37.23 -16.08
N ARG A 4 16.57 36.61 -16.59
CA ARG A 4 15.45 37.31 -17.27
C ARG A 4 14.60 38.16 -16.33
N ARG A 5 14.46 37.76 -15.03
CA ARG A 5 13.74 38.53 -14.02
C ARG A 5 14.48 39.78 -13.56
N LEU A 6 15.80 39.79 -13.67
CA LEU A 6 16.66 40.88 -13.23
C LEU A 6 17.11 41.82 -14.35
N GLY A 7 16.64 41.58 -15.59
CA GLY A 7 17.02 42.38 -16.76
C GLY A 7 18.52 42.35 -17.13
N LYS A 8 19.25 41.34 -16.61
CA LYS A 8 20.69 41.20 -16.86
C LYS A 8 20.95 40.29 -18.04
N LYS A 9 21.86 40.73 -18.93
CA LYS A 9 22.34 39.92 -20.04
C LYS A 9 23.34 38.89 -19.50
N CYS A 10 23.08 37.58 -19.68
CA CYS A 10 24.02 36.55 -19.32
C CYS A 10 25.10 36.48 -20.41
N GLU A 11 26.34 36.74 -20.04
CA GLU A 11 27.52 36.46 -20.87
C GLU A 11 28.10 35.12 -20.40
N TYR A 12 27.94 34.09 -21.20
CA TYR A 12 28.62 32.79 -20.94
C TYR A 12 30.04 32.91 -21.47
N ILE A 13 31.00 32.71 -20.57
CA ILE A 13 32.40 32.49 -20.97
C ILE A 13 32.44 31.06 -21.52
N GLU A 14 32.67 30.90 -22.82
CA GLU A 14 32.96 29.59 -23.40
C GLU A 14 34.25 29.08 -22.80
N LEU A 15 34.15 28.01 -21.99
CA LEU A 15 35.31 27.29 -21.52
C LEU A 15 36.05 26.68 -22.73
N PRO A 16 37.37 26.74 -22.79
CA PRO A 16 38.11 26.08 -23.86
C PRO A 16 37.77 24.59 -23.92
N PRO A 17 37.66 24.01 -25.12
CA PRO A 17 37.38 22.59 -25.26
C PRO A 17 38.41 21.77 -24.49
N PRO A 18 38.00 20.66 -23.85
CA PRO A 18 38.91 19.81 -23.14
C PRO A 18 40.01 19.32 -24.09
N PRO A 19 41.24 19.11 -23.61
CA PRO A 19 42.36 18.68 -24.45
C PRO A 19 41.97 17.36 -25.15
N THR A 20 42.18 17.30 -26.46
CA THR A 20 41.97 16.13 -27.29
C THR A 20 42.80 14.97 -26.77
N ALA A 21 42.17 13.89 -26.38
CA ALA A 21 42.82 12.66 -26.00
C ALA A 21 43.66 12.08 -27.17
N PRO A 22 44.84 11.49 -26.92
CA PRO A 22 45.59 10.79 -27.95
C PRO A 22 44.79 9.62 -28.51
N PRO A 23 45.05 9.19 -29.79
CA PRO A 23 44.34 8.12 -30.43
C PRO A 23 44.48 6.78 -29.66
N PRO A 24 43.47 5.92 -29.61
CA PRO A 24 43.51 4.69 -28.85
C PRO A 24 44.41 3.67 -29.55
N ASP A 25 45.52 3.31 -28.86
CA ASP A 25 46.23 2.07 -29.18
C ASP A 25 45.31 0.86 -28.87
N GLY A 26 45.16 0.03 -29.89
CA GLY A 26 44.24 -1.12 -29.85
C GLY A 26 44.77 -2.25 -28.93
N THR A 27 44.40 -2.22 -27.68
CA THR A 27 44.33 -3.40 -26.83
C THR A 27 43.09 -3.30 -26.00
N SER A 28 42.13 -4.17 -26.31
CA SER A 28 40.89 -4.37 -25.55
C SER A 28 41.23 -4.81 -24.12
N GLN A 29 41.31 -3.85 -23.20
CA GLN A 29 41.25 -4.15 -21.78
C GLN A 29 39.77 -4.34 -21.36
N PRO A 30 39.47 -5.32 -20.49
CA PRO A 30 38.10 -5.45 -19.93
C PRO A 30 37.78 -4.15 -19.19
N SER A 31 36.60 -3.62 -19.46
CA SER A 31 36.07 -2.41 -18.83
C SER A 31 36.20 -2.52 -17.31
N LEU A 32 37.10 -1.76 -16.73
CA LEU A 32 37.15 -1.54 -15.30
C LEU A 32 35.82 -0.97 -14.87
N SER A 33 35.13 -1.66 -13.96
CA SER A 33 33.95 -1.17 -13.28
C SER A 33 34.21 0.24 -12.77
N GLU A 34 33.38 1.22 -13.14
CA GLU A 34 33.49 2.58 -12.62
C GLU A 34 33.61 2.54 -11.08
N PRO A 35 34.56 3.27 -10.49
CA PRO A 35 34.71 3.27 -9.05
C PRO A 35 33.41 3.75 -8.39
N ASN A 36 32.95 3.01 -7.38
CA ASN A 36 31.79 3.36 -6.56
C ASN A 36 31.88 4.82 -6.12
N GLN A 37 30.93 5.66 -6.54
CA GLN A 37 30.90 7.07 -6.18
C GLN A 37 30.05 7.29 -4.91
N PRO A 38 30.44 8.22 -4.03
CA PRO A 38 29.58 8.62 -2.91
C PRO A 38 28.27 9.23 -3.44
N PHE A 39 27.25 9.28 -2.59
CA PHE A 39 25.99 9.91 -2.96
C PHE A 39 26.23 11.34 -3.48
N PRO A 40 25.68 11.71 -4.66
CA PRO A 40 25.95 13.01 -5.28
C PRO A 40 25.24 14.13 -4.48
N LEU A 41 26.00 14.86 -3.68
CA LEU A 41 25.48 15.96 -2.86
C LEU A 41 24.78 17.05 -3.68
N ALA A 42 25.18 17.23 -4.95
CA ALA A 42 24.53 18.17 -5.87
C ALA A 42 23.03 17.88 -6.02
N PHE A 43 22.57 16.65 -5.86
CA PHE A 43 21.15 16.31 -5.89
C PHE A 43 20.32 17.16 -4.90
N PHE A 44 20.88 17.44 -3.71
CA PHE A 44 20.22 18.23 -2.68
C PHE A 44 20.68 19.68 -2.61
N LEU A 45 21.96 19.93 -2.95
CA LEU A 45 22.58 21.22 -2.69
C LEU A 45 22.56 22.14 -3.90
N ASP A 46 22.62 21.60 -5.11
CA ASP A 46 22.61 22.34 -6.35
C ASP A 46 22.07 21.49 -7.50
N PRO A 47 20.72 21.47 -7.68
CA PRO A 47 20.07 20.67 -8.69
C PRO A 47 20.51 20.99 -10.12
N ASP A 48 20.97 22.22 -10.40
CA ASP A 48 21.41 22.64 -11.73
C ASP A 48 22.75 22.00 -12.14
N LEU A 49 23.56 21.60 -11.16
CA LEU A 49 24.82 20.88 -11.36
C LEU A 49 24.69 19.36 -11.29
N PHE A 50 23.53 18.87 -10.88
CA PHE A 50 23.33 17.43 -10.74
C PHE A 50 23.10 16.75 -12.08
N THR A 51 23.78 15.62 -12.31
CA THR A 51 23.55 14.73 -13.45
C THR A 51 23.07 13.37 -12.97
N PRO A 52 21.94 12.84 -13.50
CA PRO A 52 21.40 11.54 -13.09
C PRO A 52 22.40 10.38 -13.22
N LEU A 53 22.47 9.55 -12.20
CA LEU A 53 23.35 8.38 -12.16
C LEU A 53 22.88 7.32 -13.16
N THR A 54 23.81 6.53 -13.69
CA THR A 54 23.49 5.47 -14.66
C THR A 54 22.74 4.31 -14.01
N THR A 55 23.16 3.89 -12.81
CA THR A 55 22.56 2.76 -12.08
C THR A 55 22.66 2.99 -10.56
N SER A 56 21.84 2.25 -9.78
CA SER A 56 21.96 2.23 -8.31
C SER A 56 23.29 1.67 -7.81
N ASN A 57 23.95 0.82 -8.59
CA ASN A 57 25.26 0.24 -8.25
C ASN A 57 26.41 1.25 -8.38
N ALA A 58 26.15 2.41 -8.99
CA ALA A 58 27.16 3.49 -9.04
C ALA A 58 27.39 4.16 -7.68
N LEU A 59 26.48 3.98 -6.71
CA LEU A 59 26.67 4.51 -5.36
C LEU A 59 27.59 3.61 -4.54
N ALA A 60 28.67 4.18 -4.00
CA ALA A 60 29.52 3.46 -3.08
C ALA A 60 28.75 3.12 -1.82
N PRO A 61 28.72 1.86 -1.39
CA PRO A 61 28.32 1.57 -0.03
C PRO A 61 29.29 2.29 0.91
N GLY A 62 28.75 2.94 1.95
CA GLY A 62 29.54 3.35 3.10
C GLY A 62 30.31 2.18 3.70
N PRO A 63 30.91 2.27 4.91
CA PRO A 63 31.67 1.20 5.51
C PRO A 63 30.85 -0.11 5.39
N ARG A 64 31.45 -1.07 4.68
CA ARG A 64 30.77 -2.31 4.25
C ARG A 64 30.27 -3.08 5.46
N VAL A 65 28.97 -3.01 5.72
CA VAL A 65 28.30 -4.10 6.43
C VAL A 65 28.21 -5.23 5.41
N ASP A 66 28.86 -6.34 5.65
CA ASP A 66 28.74 -7.52 4.79
C ASP A 66 27.37 -8.17 5.04
N LEU A 67 26.34 -7.54 4.46
CA LEU A 67 24.94 -7.98 4.57
C LEU A 67 24.80 -9.43 4.11
N GLN A 68 25.50 -9.81 3.04
CA GLN A 68 25.45 -11.15 2.46
C GLN A 68 25.95 -12.20 3.43
N GLN A 69 27.09 -11.97 4.08
CA GLN A 69 27.69 -12.92 5.00
C GLN A 69 26.82 -13.17 6.26
N ILE A 70 26.15 -12.11 6.72
CA ILE A 70 25.25 -12.20 7.87
C ILE A 70 23.96 -12.96 7.50
N ILE A 71 23.40 -12.66 6.33
CA ILE A 71 22.11 -13.23 5.88
C ILE A 71 22.29 -14.69 5.43
N ALA A 72 23.43 -15.05 4.84
CA ALA A 72 23.72 -16.41 4.38
C ALA A 72 23.57 -17.47 5.48
N LYS A 73 23.75 -17.09 6.75
CA LYS A 73 23.52 -18.00 7.90
C LYS A 73 22.03 -18.32 8.15
N HIS A 74 21.12 -17.57 7.52
CA HIS A 74 19.67 -17.69 7.73
C HIS A 74 18.90 -18.03 6.45
N LEU A 75 19.58 -18.05 5.31
CA LEU A 75 19.03 -18.38 3.99
C LEU A 75 19.93 -19.42 3.33
N GLU A 76 19.64 -20.68 3.56
CA GLU A 76 20.34 -21.75 2.84
C GLU A 76 19.84 -21.80 1.39
N PRO A 77 20.72 -22.08 0.40
CA PRO A 77 20.33 -22.16 -1.01
C PRO A 77 19.21 -23.17 -1.27
N ASP A 78 19.18 -24.29 -0.51
CA ASP A 78 18.17 -25.33 -0.62
C ASP A 78 16.79 -24.90 -0.13
N ASP A 79 16.69 -23.85 0.72
CA ASP A 79 15.44 -23.27 1.21
C ASP A 79 14.78 -22.31 0.20
N LEU A 80 15.53 -21.79 -0.78
CA LEU A 80 15.04 -20.76 -1.69
C LEU A 80 13.82 -21.19 -2.53
N PRO A 81 13.73 -22.42 -3.10
CA PRO A 81 12.55 -22.84 -3.82
C PRO A 81 11.29 -22.84 -2.95
N VAL A 82 11.41 -23.26 -1.69
CA VAL A 82 10.30 -23.27 -0.71
C VAL A 82 9.91 -21.84 -0.33
N LEU A 83 10.88 -20.98 -0.10
CA LEU A 83 10.65 -19.56 0.17
C LEU A 83 9.89 -18.89 -0.99
N TYR A 84 10.34 -19.09 -2.22
CA TYR A 84 9.66 -18.55 -3.41
C TYR A 84 8.24 -19.10 -3.52
N HIS A 85 8.05 -20.41 -3.36
CA HIS A 85 6.72 -21.00 -3.39
C HIS A 85 5.81 -20.33 -2.36
N ASN A 86 6.21 -20.28 -1.09
CA ASN A 86 5.42 -19.75 0.00
C ASN A 86 5.07 -18.26 -0.18
N TYR A 87 6.02 -17.45 -0.65
CA TYR A 87 5.79 -16.03 -0.87
C TYR A 87 4.84 -15.79 -2.06
N PHE A 88 5.08 -16.45 -3.18
CA PHE A 88 4.30 -16.24 -4.40
C PHE A 88 2.90 -16.87 -4.36
N SER A 89 2.66 -17.86 -3.50
CA SER A 89 1.33 -18.45 -3.25
C SER A 89 0.60 -17.81 -2.06
N SER A 90 1.09 -16.72 -1.49
CA SER A 90 0.46 -16.07 -0.35
C SER A 90 0.48 -14.54 -0.50
N VAL A 91 1.49 -13.85 0.00
CA VAL A 91 1.56 -12.38 0.01
C VAL A 91 1.48 -11.80 -1.40
N HIS A 92 2.16 -12.42 -2.36
CA HIS A 92 2.18 -11.95 -3.75
C HIS A 92 0.81 -12.01 -4.44
N GLU A 93 -0.10 -12.88 -4.04
CA GLU A 93 -1.42 -13.01 -4.66
C GLU A 93 -2.27 -11.75 -4.53
N TRP A 94 -2.14 -11.02 -3.42
CA TRP A 94 -2.89 -9.80 -3.16
C TRP A 94 -2.04 -8.53 -3.14
N LEU A 95 -0.69 -8.67 -3.13
CA LEU A 95 0.27 -7.55 -3.18
C LEU A 95 1.42 -7.85 -4.15
N PRO A 96 1.17 -7.95 -5.47
CA PRO A 96 2.14 -8.39 -6.47
C PRO A 96 3.11 -7.27 -6.84
N MET A 97 4.12 -6.99 -6.00
CA MET A 97 5.13 -5.95 -6.27
C MET A 97 6.49 -6.47 -6.72
N ILE A 98 6.80 -7.76 -6.52
CA ILE A 98 8.10 -8.34 -6.84
C ILE A 98 8.01 -9.18 -8.11
N SER A 99 8.87 -8.93 -9.09
CA SER A 99 8.94 -9.74 -10.30
C SER A 99 9.52 -11.12 -9.99
N ARG A 100 8.70 -12.18 -10.14
CA ARG A 100 9.14 -13.57 -9.95
C ARG A 100 10.37 -13.88 -10.79
N LYS A 101 10.34 -13.53 -12.08
CA LYS A 101 11.43 -13.79 -13.01
C LYS A 101 12.74 -13.12 -12.58
N ARG A 102 12.68 -11.87 -12.11
CA ARG A 102 13.87 -11.10 -11.75
C ARG A 102 14.45 -11.48 -10.39
N ILE A 103 13.64 -11.98 -9.46
CA ILE A 103 14.13 -12.41 -8.14
C ILE A 103 14.75 -13.81 -8.20
N THR A 104 14.21 -14.70 -9.04
CA THR A 104 14.73 -16.08 -9.19
C THR A 104 15.92 -16.18 -10.13
N HIS A 105 16.09 -15.20 -11.04
CA HIS A 105 17.21 -15.14 -11.98
C HIS A 105 17.85 -13.74 -11.90
N PRO A 106 18.57 -13.44 -10.80
CA PRO A 106 19.27 -12.16 -10.67
C PRO A 106 20.32 -11.99 -11.77
N ASP A 107 20.44 -10.76 -12.26
CA ASP A 107 21.46 -10.39 -13.23
C ASP A 107 22.86 -10.62 -12.63
N PRO A 108 23.71 -11.48 -13.22
CA PRO A 108 25.04 -11.75 -12.69
C PRO A 108 25.95 -10.50 -12.60
N PHE A 109 25.69 -9.52 -13.46
CA PHE A 109 26.45 -8.26 -13.51
C PHE A 109 25.84 -7.14 -12.68
N GLY A 110 24.64 -7.33 -12.12
CA GLY A 110 23.87 -6.33 -11.38
C GLY A 110 23.46 -6.79 -10.00
N GLN A 111 24.32 -7.49 -9.24
CA GLN A 111 24.00 -7.88 -7.87
C GLN A 111 23.70 -6.63 -7.04
N ASP A 112 22.40 -6.40 -6.78
CA ASP A 112 21.95 -5.41 -5.82
C ASP A 112 22.31 -5.91 -4.41
N ALA A 113 23.10 -5.10 -3.67
CA ALA A 113 23.55 -5.42 -2.32
C ALA A 113 22.39 -5.76 -1.36
N CYS A 114 21.16 -5.35 -1.68
CA CYS A 114 19.96 -5.62 -0.90
C CYS A 114 19.17 -6.84 -1.40
N HIS A 115 19.69 -7.65 -2.34
CA HIS A 115 18.97 -8.83 -2.83
C HIS A 115 18.65 -9.83 -1.70
N ASP A 116 19.67 -10.22 -0.94
CA ASP A 116 19.53 -11.19 0.15
C ASP A 116 18.67 -10.62 1.30
N LEU A 117 18.77 -9.30 1.54
CA LEU A 117 17.91 -8.60 2.49
C LEU A 117 16.42 -8.70 2.08
N LEU A 118 16.13 -8.57 0.79
CA LEU A 118 14.78 -8.76 0.28
C LEU A 118 14.30 -10.20 0.50
N LEU A 119 15.14 -11.21 0.24
CA LEU A 119 14.81 -12.61 0.49
C LEU A 119 14.53 -12.85 1.98
N LEU A 120 15.30 -12.26 2.88
CA LEU A 120 15.05 -12.31 4.33
C LEU A 120 13.69 -11.69 4.67
N CYS A 121 13.36 -10.53 4.10
CA CYS A 121 12.06 -9.88 4.29
C CYS A 121 10.89 -10.70 3.70
N MET A 122 11.08 -11.38 2.57
CA MET A 122 10.11 -12.34 2.04
C MET A 122 9.91 -13.51 3.02
N LYS A 123 11.01 -14.04 3.61
CA LYS A 123 10.94 -15.14 4.57
C LYS A 123 10.11 -14.75 5.80
N ILE A 124 10.34 -13.58 6.41
CA ILE A 124 9.58 -13.16 7.60
C ILE A 124 8.09 -12.99 7.31
N CYS A 125 7.70 -12.51 6.12
CA CYS A 125 6.29 -12.36 5.73
C CYS A 125 5.57 -13.71 5.53
N THR A 126 6.31 -14.80 5.35
CA THR A 126 5.76 -16.16 5.19
C THR A 126 5.76 -16.97 6.48
N LEU A 127 6.37 -16.46 7.55
CA LEU A 127 6.40 -17.15 8.84
C LEU A 127 5.00 -17.26 9.44
N ARG A 128 4.75 -18.40 10.09
CA ARG A 128 3.57 -18.60 10.93
C ARG A 128 3.91 -18.28 12.39
N PRO A 129 2.95 -17.86 13.21
CA PRO A 129 3.15 -17.66 14.63
C PRO A 129 3.74 -18.92 15.29
N ASN A 130 4.83 -18.76 16.05
CA ASN A 130 5.58 -19.86 16.65
C ASN A 130 5.75 -19.72 18.17
N GLY A 131 4.86 -18.99 18.84
CA GLY A 131 4.88 -18.81 20.30
C GLY A 131 5.81 -17.68 20.79
N HIS A 132 6.67 -17.12 19.95
CA HIS A 132 7.43 -15.91 20.28
C HIS A 132 6.61 -14.65 20.00
N PRO A 133 6.73 -13.60 20.84
CA PRO A 133 6.16 -12.29 20.49
C PRO A 133 6.72 -11.82 19.12
N PRO A 134 5.87 -11.45 18.16
CA PRO A 134 6.33 -11.10 16.79
C PRO A 134 7.41 -10.02 16.77
N SER A 135 7.33 -9.03 17.68
CA SER A 135 8.31 -7.95 17.82
C SER A 135 9.69 -8.41 18.30
N GLN A 136 9.80 -9.60 18.90
CA GLN A 136 11.04 -10.18 19.40
C GLN A 136 11.54 -11.34 18.53
N HIS A 137 10.87 -11.62 17.41
CA HIS A 137 11.30 -12.70 16.51
C HIS A 137 12.70 -12.42 15.95
N PRO A 138 13.69 -13.34 16.08
CA PRO A 138 15.08 -13.07 15.72
C PRO A 138 15.28 -12.61 14.27
N LEU A 139 14.58 -13.22 13.30
CA LEU A 139 14.68 -12.83 11.89
C LEU A 139 14.09 -11.46 11.62
N TYR A 140 13.02 -11.06 12.33
CA TYR A 140 12.46 -9.70 12.24
C TYR A 140 13.47 -8.67 12.77
N MET A 141 14.02 -8.90 13.96
CA MET A 141 15.03 -8.01 14.55
C MET A 141 16.26 -7.88 13.65
N LEU A 142 16.69 -8.98 13.06
CA LEU A 142 17.78 -8.99 12.09
C LEU A 142 17.43 -8.16 10.85
N ALA A 143 16.28 -8.43 10.20
CA ALA A 143 15.85 -7.69 9.01
C ALA A 143 15.75 -6.18 9.27
N LYS A 144 15.19 -5.79 10.42
CA LYS A 144 15.06 -4.39 10.84
C LYS A 144 16.43 -3.72 11.01
N THR A 145 17.37 -4.41 11.67
CA THR A 145 18.72 -3.92 11.86
C THR A 145 19.46 -3.78 10.52
N LEU A 146 19.34 -4.75 9.63
CA LEU A 146 19.99 -4.72 8.33
C LEU A 146 19.41 -3.67 7.38
N CYS A 147 18.09 -3.44 7.41
CA CYS A 147 17.49 -2.31 6.70
C CYS A 147 18.06 -0.97 7.18
N ALA A 148 18.16 -0.78 8.50
CA ALA A 148 18.75 0.44 9.06
C ALA A 148 20.24 0.58 8.71
N ALA A 149 20.99 -0.50 8.71
CA ALA A 149 22.40 -0.50 8.29
C ALA A 149 22.57 -0.15 6.81
N ALA A 150 21.69 -0.69 5.93
CA ALA A 150 21.71 -0.38 4.51
C ALA A 150 21.43 1.11 4.25
N GLU A 151 20.43 1.69 4.93
CA GLU A 151 20.14 3.13 4.84
C GLU A 151 21.29 3.98 5.37
N SER A 152 21.89 3.60 6.51
CA SER A 152 23.05 4.29 7.09
C SER A 152 24.27 4.23 6.18
N ALA A 153 24.40 3.17 5.39
CA ALA A 153 25.43 3.04 4.36
C ALA A 153 25.14 3.86 3.09
N GLY A 154 24.01 4.58 3.03
CA GLY A 154 23.61 5.38 1.87
C GLY A 154 23.12 4.56 0.68
N LEU A 155 22.73 3.29 0.88
CA LEU A 155 22.19 2.46 -0.19
C LEU A 155 20.81 2.99 -0.63
N VAL A 156 20.66 3.17 -1.95
CA VAL A 156 19.42 3.61 -2.59
C VAL A 156 19.12 2.65 -3.72
N SER A 157 18.17 1.74 -3.52
CA SER A 157 17.83 0.74 -4.52
C SER A 157 16.36 0.29 -4.44
N LEU A 158 15.88 -0.28 -5.55
CA LEU A 158 14.55 -0.90 -5.60
C LEU A 158 14.41 -2.02 -4.56
N ARG A 159 15.45 -2.84 -4.38
CA ARG A 159 15.43 -3.96 -3.43
C ARG A 159 15.35 -3.50 -1.98
N LEU A 160 16.05 -2.42 -1.63
CA LEU A 160 15.92 -1.82 -0.30
C LEU A 160 14.49 -1.29 -0.06
N ALA A 161 13.91 -0.60 -1.03
CA ALA A 161 12.53 -0.12 -0.92
C ALA A 161 11.54 -1.28 -0.75
N GLN A 162 11.68 -2.34 -1.55
CA GLN A 162 10.87 -3.56 -1.42
C GLN A 162 11.06 -4.24 -0.06
N SER A 163 12.28 -4.27 0.47
CA SER A 163 12.57 -4.81 1.80
C SER A 163 11.88 -4.02 2.90
N LEU A 164 11.94 -2.68 2.85
CA LEU A 164 11.23 -1.81 3.79
C LEU A 164 9.71 -1.97 3.71
N VAL A 165 9.16 -2.13 2.51
CA VAL A 165 7.73 -2.38 2.31
C VAL A 165 7.30 -3.70 2.94
N LEU A 166 8.04 -4.79 2.71
CA LEU A 166 7.75 -6.09 3.33
C LEU A 166 7.92 -6.06 4.85
N LEU A 167 8.91 -5.33 5.34
CA LEU A 167 9.11 -5.13 6.77
C LEU A 167 7.92 -4.38 7.39
N ALA A 168 7.45 -3.28 6.76
CA ALA A 168 6.27 -2.55 7.21
C ALA A 168 4.99 -3.39 7.15
N LEU A 169 4.84 -4.21 6.10
CA LEU A 169 3.75 -5.16 5.98
C LEU A 169 3.76 -6.18 7.12
N TYR A 170 4.92 -6.79 7.41
CA TYR A 170 5.07 -7.69 8.54
C TYR A 170 4.66 -6.99 9.84
N GLU A 171 5.18 -5.79 10.09
CA GLU A 171 4.88 -5.02 11.29
C GLU A 171 3.37 -4.71 11.43
N ALA A 172 2.70 -4.31 10.34
CA ALA A 172 1.26 -4.08 10.33
C ALA A 172 0.44 -5.35 10.61
N CYS A 173 0.80 -6.47 9.96
CA CYS A 173 0.11 -7.75 10.10
C CYS A 173 0.33 -8.39 11.48
N GLN A 174 1.47 -8.13 12.09
CA GLN A 174 1.84 -8.63 13.41
C GLN A 174 1.48 -7.66 14.56
N ALA A 175 0.72 -6.60 14.27
CA ALA A 175 0.31 -5.57 15.23
C ALA A 175 1.50 -4.87 15.94
N ILE A 176 2.63 -4.69 15.26
CA ILE A 176 3.82 -4.04 15.83
C ILE A 176 3.74 -2.52 15.58
N TYR A 177 3.06 -1.80 16.45
CA TYR A 177 2.91 -0.36 16.41
C TYR A 177 3.83 0.34 17.43
N PRO A 178 4.39 1.55 17.15
CA PRO A 178 4.21 2.33 15.92
C PRO A 178 5.18 1.95 14.79
N ALA A 179 5.84 0.79 14.85
CA ALA A 179 6.92 0.43 13.93
C ALA A 179 6.45 0.44 12.46
N CYS A 180 5.28 -0.13 12.13
CA CYS A 180 4.77 -0.18 10.76
C CYS A 180 4.58 1.24 10.17
N TYR A 181 4.06 2.18 10.95
CA TYR A 181 3.88 3.58 10.54
C TYR A 181 5.22 4.25 10.21
N LEU A 182 6.24 4.03 11.05
CA LEU A 182 7.58 4.59 10.83
C LEU A 182 8.29 3.92 9.65
N THR A 183 8.18 2.60 9.52
CA THR A 183 8.88 1.86 8.45
C THR A 183 8.31 2.18 7.07
N ILE A 184 6.97 2.30 6.93
CA ILE A 184 6.39 2.68 5.64
C ILE A 184 6.73 4.12 5.25
N SER A 185 6.86 5.03 6.22
CA SER A 185 7.32 6.40 5.98
C SER A 185 8.75 6.44 5.41
N ARG A 186 9.65 5.57 5.88
CA ARG A 186 11.00 5.43 5.34
C ARG A 186 10.98 4.91 3.90
N ALA A 187 10.15 3.89 3.62
CA ALA A 187 9.96 3.39 2.26
C ALA A 187 9.43 4.49 1.31
N ALA A 188 8.45 5.29 1.78
CA ALA A 188 7.91 6.42 1.01
C ALA A 188 8.99 7.47 0.70
N ARG A 189 9.82 7.85 1.66
CA ARG A 189 10.93 8.79 1.44
C ARG A 189 11.96 8.25 0.46
N LEU A 190 12.25 6.95 0.50
CA LEU A 190 13.15 6.31 -0.46
C LEU A 190 12.54 6.31 -1.88
N GLY A 191 11.25 6.02 -2.02
CA GLY A 191 10.54 6.10 -3.31
C GLY A 191 10.49 7.53 -3.88
N ILE A 192 10.29 8.55 -3.02
CA ILE A 192 10.35 9.96 -3.40
C ILE A 192 11.75 10.34 -3.87
N LEU A 193 12.80 9.90 -3.16
CA LEU A 193 14.19 10.12 -3.56
C LEU A 193 14.51 9.51 -4.94
N MET A 194 13.88 8.39 -5.27
CA MET A 194 13.98 7.76 -6.59
C MET A 194 12.98 8.32 -7.62
N SER A 195 12.26 9.41 -7.28
CA SER A 195 11.31 10.11 -8.13
C SER A 195 10.19 9.23 -8.70
N TRP A 196 9.76 8.21 -7.93
CA TRP A 196 8.66 7.33 -8.36
C TRP A 196 7.28 7.99 -8.24
N HIS A 197 7.17 9.03 -7.41
CA HIS A 197 5.94 9.78 -7.14
C HIS A 197 5.58 10.80 -8.21
N ASP A 198 6.57 11.20 -9.02
CA ASP A 198 6.41 12.23 -10.04
C ASP A 198 7.47 12.01 -11.12
N ARG A 199 7.01 11.87 -12.37
CA ARG A 199 7.90 11.62 -13.52
C ARG A 199 8.65 12.86 -13.96
N ASP A 200 8.10 14.03 -13.66
CA ASP A 200 8.68 15.32 -14.00
C ASP A 200 9.64 15.83 -12.92
N ALA A 201 9.67 15.13 -11.75
CA ALA A 201 10.64 15.43 -10.71
C ALA A 201 12.06 15.08 -11.15
N GLN A 202 13.04 15.71 -10.51
CA GLN A 202 14.45 15.44 -10.73
C GLN A 202 14.78 13.96 -10.45
N GLN A 203 15.20 13.24 -11.49
CA GLN A 203 15.48 11.82 -11.43
C GLN A 203 16.89 11.55 -10.86
N LEU A 204 16.99 10.83 -9.75
CA LEU A 204 18.28 10.40 -9.19
C LEU A 204 19.01 9.43 -10.13
N PHE A 205 18.29 8.53 -10.75
CA PHE A 205 18.80 7.56 -11.72
C PHE A 205 18.22 7.80 -13.10
N LYS A 206 18.99 7.49 -14.14
CA LYS A 206 18.45 7.39 -15.50
C LYS A 206 17.29 6.42 -15.52
N PHE A 207 16.35 6.64 -16.40
CA PHE A 207 15.16 5.78 -16.52
C PHE A 207 15.55 4.30 -16.64
N ALA A 208 14.73 3.44 -16.02
CA ALA A 208 14.93 2.01 -16.08
C ALA A 208 14.97 1.50 -17.54
N ASP A 209 15.97 0.68 -17.88
CA ASP A 209 16.28 0.22 -19.23
C ASP A 209 15.20 -0.70 -19.83
N SER A 210 14.36 -1.32 -19.00
CA SER A 210 13.34 -2.26 -19.45
C SER A 210 11.95 -1.93 -18.92
N TRP A 211 10.94 -2.26 -19.71
CA TRP A 211 9.53 -2.14 -19.31
C TRP A 211 9.22 -2.89 -18.01
N SER A 212 9.72 -4.11 -17.87
CA SER A 212 9.50 -4.95 -16.67
C SER A 212 10.07 -4.30 -15.40
N LYS A 213 11.22 -3.63 -15.49
CA LYS A 213 11.83 -2.93 -14.36
C LYS A 213 11.02 -1.68 -13.98
N ARG A 214 10.51 -0.94 -14.97
CA ARG A 214 9.62 0.22 -14.73
C ARG A 214 8.31 -0.21 -14.09
N GLU A 215 7.73 -1.32 -14.54
CA GLU A 215 6.50 -1.85 -13.96
C GLU A 215 6.73 -2.33 -12.51
N GLU A 216 7.86 -2.98 -12.21
CA GLU A 216 8.21 -3.38 -10.85
C GLU A 216 8.40 -2.17 -9.92
N GLN A 217 9.01 -1.07 -10.40
CA GLN A 217 9.11 0.19 -9.67
C GLN A 217 7.72 0.80 -9.40
N ARG A 218 6.85 0.85 -10.42
CA ARG A 218 5.48 1.32 -10.30
C ARG A 218 4.70 0.52 -9.27
N ARG A 219 4.76 -0.80 -9.32
CA ARG A 219 4.10 -1.69 -8.35
C ARG A 219 4.62 -1.49 -6.94
N THR A 220 5.92 -1.30 -6.77
CA THR A 220 6.52 -1.00 -5.48
C THR A 220 6.02 0.34 -4.94
N TRP A 221 5.96 1.37 -5.78
CA TRP A 221 5.45 2.69 -5.39
C TRP A 221 3.97 2.63 -4.98
N TRP A 222 3.13 1.99 -5.78
CA TRP A 222 1.72 1.80 -5.43
C TRP A 222 1.53 0.96 -4.15
N THR A 223 2.39 -0.01 -3.89
CA THR A 223 2.36 -0.77 -2.63
C THR A 223 2.68 0.12 -1.44
N ILE A 224 3.69 0.99 -1.56
CA ILE A 224 3.99 2.01 -0.54
C ILE A 224 2.76 2.89 -0.29
N PHE A 225 2.14 3.38 -1.36
CA PHE A 225 0.94 4.21 -1.28
C PHE A 225 -0.22 3.49 -0.58
N VAL A 226 -0.51 2.25 -0.96
CA VAL A 226 -1.57 1.43 -0.34
C VAL A 226 -1.34 1.27 1.16
N LEU A 227 -0.13 0.89 1.57
CA LEU A 227 0.18 0.67 2.99
C LEU A 227 0.20 1.97 3.78
N ASP A 228 0.70 3.07 3.22
CA ASP A 228 0.70 4.39 3.87
C ASP A 228 -0.74 4.86 4.16
N ARG A 229 -1.66 4.71 3.22
CA ARG A 229 -3.08 5.03 3.42
C ARG A 229 -3.74 4.10 4.42
N PHE A 230 -3.46 2.80 4.33
CA PHE A 230 -4.04 1.80 5.22
C PHE A 230 -3.60 2.00 6.67
N THR A 231 -2.30 2.19 6.92
CA THR A 231 -1.76 2.40 8.28
C THR A 231 -2.15 3.75 8.88
N SER A 232 -2.57 4.71 8.06
CA SER A 232 -3.01 6.04 8.49
C SER A 232 -4.53 6.14 8.73
N MET A 233 -5.29 5.07 8.52
CA MET A 233 -6.75 5.07 8.53
C MET A 233 -7.35 5.55 9.88
N ASP A 234 -6.75 5.15 10.98
CA ASP A 234 -7.24 5.43 12.34
C ASP A 234 -6.46 6.57 13.04
N THR A 235 -5.44 7.09 12.40
CA THR A 235 -4.62 8.17 12.96
C THR A 235 -5.26 9.52 12.65
N SER A 236 -5.90 10.11 13.64
CA SER A 236 -6.56 11.42 13.47
C SER A 236 -5.54 12.54 13.20
N GLY A 237 -5.54 13.06 11.97
CA GLY A 237 -4.80 14.27 11.60
C GLY A 237 -3.31 14.10 11.32
N LEU A 238 -2.77 12.89 11.33
CA LEU A 238 -1.39 12.65 10.90
C LEU A 238 -1.29 12.74 9.37
N PRO A 239 -0.28 13.45 8.83
CA PRO A 239 -0.10 13.56 7.39
C PRO A 239 0.37 12.24 6.77
N PHE A 240 0.01 12.01 5.51
CA PHE A 240 0.54 10.91 4.74
C PHE A 240 2.02 11.11 4.41
N SER A 241 2.75 10.03 4.28
CA SER A 241 4.16 10.02 3.89
C SER A 241 4.33 10.01 2.38
N ALA A 242 3.47 9.28 1.66
CA ALA A 242 3.39 9.31 0.21
C ALA A 242 2.46 10.45 -0.24
N PRO A 243 2.88 11.32 -1.19
CA PRO A 243 2.05 12.37 -1.73
C PRO A 243 0.83 11.81 -2.46
N GLU A 244 -0.16 12.66 -2.70
CA GLU A 244 -1.32 12.33 -3.51
C GLU A 244 -0.90 12.14 -4.97
N PRO A 245 -1.33 11.06 -5.65
CA PRO A 245 -0.99 10.84 -7.04
C PRO A 245 -1.67 11.86 -7.96
N CYS A 246 -1.00 12.21 -9.05
CA CYS A 246 -1.58 13.04 -10.11
C CYS A 246 -2.73 12.29 -10.81
N PRO A 247 -3.71 13.00 -11.39
CA PRO A 247 -4.84 12.37 -12.08
C PRO A 247 -4.44 11.45 -13.24
N ASP A 248 -3.35 11.73 -13.92
CA ASP A 248 -2.76 10.98 -15.02
C ASP A 248 -1.70 9.94 -14.56
N GLU A 249 -1.52 9.76 -13.24
CA GLU A 249 -0.63 8.73 -12.71
C GLU A 249 -1.06 7.34 -13.21
N LEU A 250 -0.10 6.56 -13.70
CA LEU A 250 -0.39 5.26 -14.30
C LEU A 250 -0.56 4.19 -13.23
N LEU A 251 -1.67 3.46 -13.36
CA LEU A 251 -1.92 2.24 -12.59
C LEU A 251 -1.00 1.09 -13.04
N PRO A 252 -0.76 0.10 -12.17
CA PRO A 252 -0.13 -1.16 -12.58
C PRO A 252 -0.91 -1.83 -13.71
N VAL A 253 -0.18 -2.46 -14.64
CA VAL A 253 -0.81 -3.27 -15.70
C VAL A 253 -1.49 -4.50 -15.12
N ASN A 254 -2.27 -5.21 -15.95
CA ASN A 254 -2.87 -6.49 -15.55
C ASN A 254 -1.79 -7.46 -15.04
N ASP A 255 -2.09 -8.16 -13.95
CA ASP A 255 -1.16 -9.03 -13.24
C ASP A 255 -0.71 -10.20 -14.12
N GLU A 256 -1.61 -10.78 -14.92
CA GLU A 256 -1.28 -11.85 -15.85
C GLU A 256 -0.31 -11.41 -16.96
N ASP A 257 -0.54 -10.23 -17.55
CA ASP A 257 0.34 -9.69 -18.60
C ASP A 257 1.73 -9.37 -18.05
N TRP A 258 1.81 -8.88 -16.80
CA TRP A 258 3.08 -8.65 -16.15
C TRP A 258 3.86 -9.93 -15.88
N VAL A 259 3.19 -10.98 -15.36
CA VAL A 259 3.80 -12.31 -15.13
C VAL A 259 4.32 -12.91 -16.43
N LEU A 260 3.55 -12.77 -17.51
CA LEU A 260 3.95 -13.23 -18.85
C LEU A 260 5.02 -12.34 -19.52
N GLY A 261 5.33 -11.18 -18.94
CA GLY A 261 6.28 -10.21 -19.51
C GLY A 261 5.79 -9.53 -20.79
N LYS A 262 4.48 -9.48 -21.02
CA LYS A 262 3.88 -8.80 -22.16
C LYS A 262 3.92 -7.29 -21.95
N THR A 263 4.47 -6.56 -22.91
CA THR A 263 4.48 -5.11 -22.91
C THR A 263 3.09 -4.61 -23.33
N VAL A 264 2.34 -4.11 -22.36
CA VAL A 264 1.01 -3.52 -22.56
C VAL A 264 0.99 -2.08 -22.01
N PRO A 265 0.11 -1.20 -22.52
CA PRO A 265 -0.06 0.13 -21.97
C PRO A 265 -0.66 0.05 -20.55
N SER A 266 -0.33 1.00 -19.71
CA SER A 266 -0.93 1.18 -18.39
C SER A 266 -2.07 2.20 -18.48
N GLU A 267 -3.13 1.98 -17.72
CA GLU A 267 -4.26 2.89 -17.62
C GLU A 267 -3.96 4.00 -16.59
N PRO A 268 -4.41 5.23 -16.80
CA PRO A 268 -4.32 6.30 -15.82
C PRO A 268 -5.25 6.03 -14.62
N LEU A 269 -4.93 6.60 -13.46
CA LEU A 269 -5.72 6.47 -12.23
C LEU A 269 -7.17 6.92 -12.43
N TYR A 270 -7.37 8.07 -13.07
CA TYR A 270 -8.67 8.57 -13.46
C TYR A 270 -8.98 8.18 -14.91
N THR A 271 -9.42 6.96 -15.11
CA THR A 271 -10.10 6.62 -16.36
C THR A 271 -11.47 7.30 -16.38
N ALA A 272 -11.83 7.89 -17.51
CA ALA A 272 -13.09 8.63 -17.66
C ALA A 272 -14.36 7.79 -17.37
N CYS A 273 -14.21 6.48 -17.33
CA CYS A 273 -15.25 5.53 -16.93
C CYS A 273 -14.63 4.39 -16.17
N PHE A 274 -15.13 4.07 -14.97
CA PHE A 274 -14.88 2.76 -14.32
C PHE A 274 -15.36 1.58 -15.18
N SER A 275 -16.08 1.86 -16.25
CA SER A 275 -16.61 0.93 -17.26
C SER A 275 -15.74 0.85 -18.52
N SER A 276 -14.42 1.12 -18.45
CA SER A 276 -13.57 0.95 -19.62
C SER A 276 -13.54 -0.52 -20.07
N ILE A 277 -13.49 -0.73 -21.37
CA ILE A 277 -13.40 -2.04 -22.05
C ILE A 277 -12.13 -2.81 -21.62
N THR A 278 -11.15 -2.11 -21.04
CA THR A 278 -9.93 -2.70 -20.49
C THR A 278 -10.19 -3.25 -19.10
N THR A 279 -9.99 -4.55 -18.93
CA THR A 279 -10.05 -5.21 -17.60
C THR A 279 -8.82 -4.80 -16.79
N LEU A 280 -9.00 -3.95 -15.79
CA LEU A 280 -7.96 -3.63 -14.84
C LEU A 280 -7.60 -4.86 -14.00
N GLY A 281 -6.30 -5.05 -13.72
CA GLY A 281 -5.84 -6.11 -12.82
C GLY A 281 -6.33 -5.89 -11.38
N SER A 282 -6.31 -6.95 -10.57
CA SER A 282 -6.74 -6.91 -9.17
C SER A 282 -5.92 -5.91 -8.35
N PHE A 283 -4.62 -5.82 -8.62
CA PHE A 283 -3.77 -4.88 -7.92
C PHE A 283 -4.04 -3.42 -8.33
N ALA A 284 -4.36 -3.15 -9.59
CA ALA A 284 -4.79 -1.82 -10.03
C ALA A 284 -6.10 -1.39 -9.32
N ARG A 285 -7.04 -2.32 -9.10
CA ARG A 285 -8.24 -2.07 -8.30
C ARG A 285 -7.91 -1.77 -6.83
N THR A 286 -6.93 -2.46 -6.26
CA THR A 286 -6.41 -2.18 -4.91
C THR A 286 -5.84 -0.76 -4.82
N CYS A 287 -5.09 -0.31 -5.84
CA CYS A 287 -4.56 1.05 -5.93
C CYS A 287 -5.67 2.11 -5.99
N GLN A 288 -6.71 1.88 -6.81
CA GLN A 288 -7.89 2.76 -6.88
C GLN A 288 -8.62 2.84 -5.54
N ALA A 289 -8.83 1.70 -4.87
CA ALA A 289 -9.48 1.65 -3.56
C ALA A 289 -8.66 2.40 -2.49
N ALA A 290 -7.33 2.26 -2.49
CA ALA A 290 -6.44 2.97 -1.58
C ALA A 290 -6.42 4.49 -1.85
N HIS A 291 -6.50 4.91 -3.12
CA HIS A 291 -6.65 6.33 -3.46
C HIS A 291 -7.98 6.89 -2.90
N MET A 292 -9.09 6.19 -3.09
CA MET A 292 -10.37 6.59 -2.52
C MET A 292 -10.35 6.62 -1.00
N LEU A 293 -9.67 5.66 -0.35
CA LEU A 293 -9.45 5.67 1.10
C LEU A 293 -8.69 6.94 1.54
N GLY A 294 -7.63 7.31 0.85
CA GLY A 294 -6.88 8.56 1.11
C GLY A 294 -7.76 9.80 1.02
N LYS A 295 -8.63 9.89 -0.01
CA LYS A 295 -9.60 10.98 -0.16
C LYS A 295 -10.58 11.04 1.02
N VAL A 296 -11.11 9.89 1.45
CA VAL A 296 -12.03 9.82 2.61
C VAL A 296 -11.33 10.25 3.91
N ILE A 297 -10.10 9.79 4.15
CA ILE A 297 -9.33 10.19 5.34
C ILE A 297 -9.11 11.71 5.35
N THR A 298 -8.70 12.28 4.23
CA THR A 298 -8.51 13.73 4.07
C THR A 298 -9.82 14.48 4.31
N HIS A 299 -10.91 14.01 3.72
CA HIS A 299 -12.26 14.56 3.90
C HIS A 299 -12.70 14.55 5.37
N LYS A 300 -12.51 13.43 6.07
CA LYS A 300 -12.81 13.30 7.51
C LYS A 300 -12.04 14.34 8.33
N HIS A 301 -10.77 14.59 8.01
CA HIS A 301 -9.98 15.62 8.67
C HIS A 301 -10.47 17.04 8.38
N LEU A 302 -10.93 17.32 7.15
CA LEU A 302 -11.51 18.61 6.79
C LEU A 302 -12.82 18.85 7.53
N LYS A 303 -13.68 17.85 7.68
CA LYS A 303 -14.93 17.93 8.45
C LYS A 303 -14.69 18.36 9.90
N THR A 304 -13.60 17.90 10.52
CA THR A 304 -13.30 18.25 11.93
C THR A 304 -12.76 19.69 12.11
N LYS A 305 -12.35 20.36 11.02
CA LYS A 305 -11.85 21.75 11.05
C LYS A 305 -13.01 22.70 10.78
N SER A 306 -13.43 23.46 11.81
CA SER A 306 -14.60 24.35 11.82
C SER A 306 -14.59 25.53 10.81
N SER A 307 -13.53 25.70 10.00
CA SER A 307 -13.34 26.85 9.10
C SER A 307 -13.81 26.61 7.65
N HIS A 308 -14.31 25.44 7.32
CA HIS A 308 -14.73 25.12 5.94
C HIS A 308 -16.22 25.35 5.72
N ASP A 309 -16.57 25.72 4.48
CA ASP A 309 -17.96 25.78 4.03
C ASP A 309 -18.58 24.40 4.10
N ILE A 310 -19.60 24.27 4.95
CA ILE A 310 -20.24 22.99 5.24
C ILE A 310 -20.96 22.43 4.02
N LEU A 311 -21.53 23.30 3.18
CA LEU A 311 -22.18 22.85 1.96
C LEU A 311 -21.19 22.15 1.02
N HIS A 312 -19.99 22.74 0.87
CA HIS A 312 -18.90 22.12 0.09
C HIS A 312 -18.49 20.76 0.68
N VAL A 313 -18.35 20.66 2.01
CA VAL A 313 -17.99 19.42 2.71
C VAL A 313 -19.04 18.32 2.47
N VAL A 314 -20.34 18.67 2.54
CA VAL A 314 -21.44 17.71 2.27
C VAL A 314 -21.47 17.26 0.80
N GLN A 315 -21.28 18.19 -0.15
CA GLN A 315 -21.22 17.86 -1.57
C GLN A 315 -20.02 16.97 -1.92
N GLU A 316 -18.88 17.20 -1.29
CA GLU A 316 -17.70 16.34 -1.43
C GLU A 316 -17.99 14.94 -0.87
N ALA A 317 -18.62 14.81 0.29
CA ALA A 317 -19.03 13.52 0.86
C ALA A 317 -19.97 12.74 -0.07
N GLN A 318 -20.97 13.40 -0.66
CA GLN A 318 -21.87 12.78 -1.63
C GLN A 318 -21.12 12.31 -2.90
N SER A 319 -20.13 13.08 -3.35
CA SER A 319 -19.31 12.72 -4.49
C SER A 319 -18.42 11.51 -4.20
N LEU A 320 -17.79 11.48 -3.01
CA LEU A 320 -17.01 10.35 -2.54
C LEU A 320 -17.87 9.09 -2.40
N ASN A 321 -19.08 9.21 -1.86
CA ASN A 321 -20.02 8.09 -1.75
C ASN A 321 -20.35 7.51 -3.13
N ARG A 322 -20.68 8.35 -4.12
CA ARG A 322 -20.96 7.89 -5.49
C ARG A 322 -19.77 7.17 -6.12
N ALA A 323 -18.56 7.73 -5.99
CA ALA A 323 -17.35 7.15 -6.53
C ALA A 323 -17.01 5.80 -5.87
N LEU A 324 -17.13 5.69 -4.54
CA LEU A 324 -16.92 4.44 -3.81
C LEU A 324 -17.91 3.35 -4.19
N ASN A 325 -19.20 3.70 -4.32
CA ASN A 325 -20.24 2.75 -4.75
C ASN A 325 -19.98 2.25 -6.19
N SER A 326 -19.60 3.14 -7.10
CA SER A 326 -19.25 2.75 -8.47
C SER A 326 -18.01 1.84 -8.51
N LEU A 327 -17.01 2.12 -7.70
CA LEU A 327 -15.83 1.27 -7.60
C LEU A 327 -16.16 -0.11 -7.00
N GLN A 328 -16.98 -0.15 -5.94
CA GLN A 328 -17.42 -1.41 -5.32
C GLN A 328 -18.19 -2.28 -6.29
N ILE A 329 -19.14 -1.71 -7.02
CA ILE A 329 -19.90 -2.42 -8.06
C ILE A 329 -18.97 -2.98 -9.13
N SER A 330 -18.03 -2.19 -9.62
CA SER A 330 -17.05 -2.63 -10.63
C SER A 330 -16.15 -3.76 -10.14
N ILE A 331 -15.75 -3.77 -8.86
CA ILE A 331 -14.98 -4.86 -8.25
C ILE A 331 -15.83 -6.14 -8.16
N GLU A 332 -17.11 -6.02 -7.77
CA GLU A 332 -18.05 -7.15 -7.67
C GLU A 332 -18.35 -7.77 -9.06
N GLU A 333 -18.62 -6.95 -10.06
CA GLU A 333 -18.82 -7.40 -11.44
C GLU A 333 -17.60 -8.14 -11.99
N GLN A 334 -16.39 -7.60 -11.73
CA GLN A 334 -15.16 -8.25 -12.12
C GLN A 334 -14.96 -9.58 -11.39
N SER A 335 -15.31 -9.67 -10.10
CA SER A 335 -15.26 -10.91 -9.33
C SER A 335 -16.21 -11.98 -9.86
N LEU A 336 -17.39 -11.60 -10.35
CA LEU A 336 -18.38 -12.51 -10.91
C LEU A 336 -18.02 -12.98 -12.33
N SER A 337 -17.39 -12.11 -13.13
CA SER A 337 -17.01 -12.45 -14.51
C SER A 337 -15.80 -13.39 -14.57
N ASN A 338 -14.96 -13.40 -13.55
CA ASN A 338 -13.78 -14.26 -13.47
C ASN A 338 -14.12 -15.60 -12.80
N VAL A 339 -14.28 -16.64 -13.60
CA VAL A 339 -14.73 -17.99 -13.16
C VAL A 339 -13.71 -18.73 -12.27
N SER A 340 -12.49 -18.22 -12.11
CA SER A 340 -11.45 -18.87 -11.27
C SER A 340 -11.51 -18.40 -9.83
N SER A 341 -11.50 -19.33 -8.86
CA SER A 341 -11.46 -19.03 -7.41
C SER A 341 -10.27 -18.13 -7.00
N SER A 342 -9.16 -18.20 -7.73
CA SER A 342 -7.98 -17.38 -7.48
C SER A 342 -8.22 -15.88 -7.77
N SER A 343 -9.10 -15.56 -8.73
CA SER A 343 -9.43 -14.17 -9.05
C SER A 343 -10.28 -13.48 -7.97
N ALA A 344 -11.18 -14.21 -7.33
CA ALA A 344 -11.98 -13.68 -6.22
C ALA A 344 -11.09 -13.36 -5.00
N SER A 345 -10.13 -14.22 -4.69
CA SER A 345 -9.16 -14.02 -3.61
C SER A 345 -8.27 -12.77 -3.86
N SER A 346 -7.81 -12.55 -5.09
CA SER A 346 -6.97 -11.40 -5.43
C SER A 346 -7.73 -10.07 -5.37
N LEU A 347 -9.04 -10.03 -5.70
CA LEU A 347 -9.90 -8.85 -5.59
C LEU A 347 -10.38 -8.57 -4.16
N ALA A 348 -10.26 -9.53 -3.25
CA ALA A 348 -10.70 -9.38 -1.86
C ALA A 348 -9.97 -8.25 -1.12
N CYS A 349 -8.72 -7.99 -1.47
CA CYS A 349 -7.94 -6.86 -0.95
C CYS A 349 -8.55 -5.50 -1.37
N ALA A 350 -8.84 -5.34 -2.66
CA ALA A 350 -9.47 -4.12 -3.19
C ALA A 350 -10.85 -3.89 -2.56
N SER A 351 -11.67 -4.94 -2.46
CA SER A 351 -12.99 -4.88 -1.82
C SER A 351 -12.88 -4.48 -0.34
N ALA A 352 -11.95 -5.08 0.42
CA ALA A 352 -11.74 -4.76 1.83
C ALA A 352 -11.38 -3.29 2.07
N ILE A 353 -10.48 -2.74 1.24
CA ILE A 353 -10.07 -1.33 1.33
C ILE A 353 -11.23 -0.42 0.94
N CYS A 354 -11.98 -0.74 -0.13
CA CYS A 354 -13.14 0.03 -0.56
C CYS A 354 -14.22 0.06 0.52
N ILE A 355 -14.59 -1.09 1.10
CA ILE A 355 -15.54 -1.21 2.21
C ILE A 355 -15.04 -0.44 3.44
N SER A 356 -13.75 -0.50 3.75
CA SER A 356 -13.16 0.27 4.86
C SER A 356 -13.29 1.79 4.62
N ALA A 357 -13.08 2.25 3.40
CA ALA A 357 -13.27 3.66 3.03
C ALA A 357 -14.74 4.09 3.15
N GLN A 358 -15.68 3.25 2.69
CA GLN A 358 -17.13 3.48 2.85
C GLN A 358 -17.51 3.53 4.34
N ALA A 359 -17.00 2.59 5.15
CA ALA A 359 -17.28 2.55 6.59
C ALA A 359 -16.78 3.81 7.31
N LEU A 360 -15.60 4.32 6.94
CA LEU A 360 -15.07 5.59 7.47
C LEU A 360 -15.94 6.79 7.07
N LEU A 361 -16.37 6.85 5.83
CA LEU A 361 -17.22 7.93 5.33
C LEU A 361 -18.58 7.90 6.03
N TYR A 362 -19.25 6.74 6.07
CA TYR A 362 -20.56 6.60 6.70
C TYR A 362 -20.48 6.79 8.22
N GLY A 363 -19.42 6.30 8.88
CA GLY A 363 -19.22 6.52 10.30
C GLY A 363 -19.05 8.00 10.67
N ALA A 364 -18.55 8.83 9.74
CA ALA A 364 -18.44 10.27 9.95
C ALA A 364 -19.78 11.02 9.89
N TYR A 365 -20.83 10.43 9.29
CA TYR A 365 -22.13 11.06 9.07
C TYR A 365 -23.32 10.26 9.62
N GLY A 366 -23.12 9.05 10.10
CA GLY A 366 -24.17 8.18 10.62
C GLY A 366 -24.84 8.72 11.90
N CYS A 367 -24.09 9.45 12.73
CA CYS A 367 -24.63 10.15 13.90
C CYS A 367 -24.72 11.65 13.63
N PRO A 368 -25.82 12.33 14.03
CA PRO A 368 -25.91 13.78 13.89
C PRO A 368 -24.88 14.44 14.82
N ASP A 369 -24.21 15.48 14.32
CA ASP A 369 -23.44 16.36 15.17
C ASP A 369 -24.41 17.13 16.09
N ALA A 370 -23.95 17.55 17.27
CA ALA A 370 -24.79 18.31 18.21
C ALA A 370 -25.44 19.52 17.50
N PRO A 371 -26.72 19.80 17.77
CA PRO A 371 -27.47 20.83 17.04
C PRO A 371 -26.84 22.21 17.30
N GLY A 372 -26.11 22.72 16.32
CA GLY A 372 -25.73 24.12 16.22
C GLY A 372 -26.82 24.93 15.50
N ILE A 373 -26.77 26.27 15.59
CA ILE A 373 -27.69 27.15 14.85
C ILE A 373 -27.43 26.96 13.34
N THR A 374 -28.37 26.32 12.64
CA THR A 374 -28.19 25.86 11.26
C THR A 374 -29.26 26.47 10.35
N SER A 375 -28.88 26.83 9.12
CA SER A 375 -29.86 27.20 8.08
C SER A 375 -30.69 25.97 7.69
N ARG A 376 -31.96 26.20 7.27
CA ARG A 376 -32.89 25.12 6.88
C ARG A 376 -32.35 24.26 5.72
N GLU A 377 -31.66 24.87 4.79
CA GLU A 377 -31.06 24.21 3.62
C GLU A 377 -29.92 23.26 4.02
N ARG A 378 -29.03 23.70 4.91
CA ARG A 378 -27.96 22.89 5.50
C ARG A 378 -28.55 21.64 6.18
N LEU A 379 -29.59 21.82 6.99
CA LEU A 379 -30.24 20.72 7.70
C LEU A 379 -30.78 19.65 6.74
N THR A 380 -31.31 20.05 5.58
CA THR A 380 -31.84 19.11 4.59
C THR A 380 -30.74 18.23 4.00
N HIS A 381 -29.61 18.81 3.56
CA HIS A 381 -28.47 18.06 3.00
C HIS A 381 -27.78 17.17 4.04
N GLU A 382 -27.64 17.64 5.28
CA GLU A 382 -27.08 16.82 6.37
C GLU A 382 -28.00 15.63 6.69
N THR A 383 -29.31 15.82 6.74
CA THR A 383 -30.29 14.75 6.98
C THR A 383 -30.30 13.71 5.86
N GLU A 384 -30.19 14.16 4.60
CA GLU A 384 -30.08 13.26 3.45
C GLU A 384 -28.80 12.42 3.53
N LEU A 385 -27.65 13.05 3.80
CA LEU A 385 -26.36 12.37 3.91
C LEU A 385 -26.33 11.42 5.11
N GLN A 386 -26.97 11.78 6.23
CA GLN A 386 -27.14 10.89 7.38
C GLN A 386 -27.95 9.64 6.99
N SER A 387 -29.09 9.81 6.29
CA SER A 387 -29.89 8.69 5.81
C SER A 387 -29.11 7.76 4.90
N ILE A 388 -28.36 8.32 3.93
CA ILE A 388 -27.47 7.56 3.05
C ILE A 388 -26.41 6.80 3.86
N SER A 389 -25.83 7.44 4.88
CA SER A 389 -24.77 6.84 5.69
C SER A 389 -25.28 5.68 6.56
N VAL A 390 -26.44 5.83 7.17
CA VAL A 390 -27.10 4.77 7.96
C VAL A 390 -27.45 3.58 7.07
N GLN A 391 -28.03 3.83 5.88
CA GLN A 391 -28.32 2.78 4.91
C GLN A 391 -27.04 2.09 4.41
N GLY A 392 -25.99 2.87 4.17
CA GLY A 392 -24.67 2.36 3.79
C GLY A 392 -24.07 1.46 4.85
N LEU A 393 -24.04 1.88 6.13
CA LEU A 393 -23.59 1.05 7.25
C LEU A 393 -24.39 -0.24 7.39
N ARG A 394 -25.72 -0.17 7.16
CA ARG A 394 -26.58 -1.34 7.15
C ARG A 394 -26.20 -2.31 6.04
N ALA A 395 -25.99 -1.82 4.81
CA ALA A 395 -25.58 -2.64 3.68
C ALA A 395 -24.17 -3.24 3.88
N LEU A 396 -23.22 -2.48 4.46
CA LEU A 396 -21.89 -3.00 4.80
C LEU A 396 -21.98 -4.16 5.80
N GLY A 397 -22.76 -3.99 6.87
CA GLY A 397 -22.91 -5.02 7.90
C GLY A 397 -23.68 -6.26 7.40
N SER A 398 -24.82 -6.07 6.73
CA SER A 398 -25.72 -7.18 6.38
C SER A 398 -25.35 -7.93 5.09
N THR A 399 -24.64 -7.30 4.17
CA THR A 399 -24.50 -7.83 2.80
C THR A 399 -23.06 -7.87 2.30
N LEU A 400 -22.37 -6.72 2.25
CA LEU A 400 -21.07 -6.61 1.59
C LEU A 400 -19.98 -7.35 2.35
N THR A 401 -19.84 -7.09 3.64
CA THR A 401 -18.80 -7.70 4.47
C THR A 401 -19.03 -9.20 4.71
N PRO A 402 -20.26 -9.70 4.95
CA PRO A 402 -20.49 -11.14 5.02
C PRO A 402 -20.11 -11.89 3.73
N LYS A 403 -20.43 -11.33 2.57
CA LYS A 403 -19.98 -11.89 1.28
C LYS A 403 -18.45 -11.96 1.19
N LEU A 404 -17.76 -10.87 1.57
CA LEU A 404 -16.31 -10.83 1.59
C LEU A 404 -15.72 -11.84 2.59
N ALA A 405 -16.35 -12.01 3.76
CA ALA A 405 -15.92 -12.97 4.78
C ALA A 405 -16.05 -14.44 4.33
N GLN A 406 -16.90 -14.75 3.36
CA GLN A 406 -17.02 -16.07 2.76
C GLN A 406 -15.92 -16.38 1.73
N ILE A 407 -15.24 -15.36 1.21
CA ILE A 407 -14.11 -15.56 0.29
C ILE A 407 -12.91 -16.07 1.09
N GLN A 408 -12.35 -17.19 0.66
CA GLN A 408 -11.12 -17.71 1.24
C GLN A 408 -9.93 -16.88 0.72
N SER A 409 -9.49 -15.93 1.51
CA SER A 409 -8.34 -15.07 1.23
C SER A 409 -7.53 -14.85 2.50
N ASP A 410 -6.21 -14.93 2.36
CA ASP A 410 -5.26 -14.68 3.45
C ASP A 410 -4.84 -13.20 3.54
N CYS A 411 -5.56 -12.28 2.89
CA CYS A 411 -5.23 -10.86 2.91
C CYS A 411 -5.52 -10.24 4.30
N PRO A 412 -4.50 -9.82 5.06
CA PRO A 412 -4.67 -9.28 6.42
C PRO A 412 -5.41 -7.93 6.44
N LEU A 413 -5.47 -7.22 5.31
CA LEU A 413 -6.17 -5.93 5.21
C LEU A 413 -7.69 -6.09 5.38
N GLN A 414 -8.22 -7.31 5.22
CA GLN A 414 -9.62 -7.62 5.53
C GLN A 414 -9.95 -7.51 7.02
N ALA A 415 -8.97 -7.74 7.92
CA ALA A 415 -9.21 -7.76 9.36
C ALA A 415 -9.81 -6.43 9.86
N ARG A 416 -9.31 -5.30 9.35
CA ARG A 416 -9.85 -3.97 9.68
C ARG A 416 -11.28 -3.77 9.18
N CYS A 417 -11.55 -4.20 7.96
CA CYS A 417 -12.89 -4.18 7.37
C CYS A 417 -13.88 -4.97 8.22
N PHE A 418 -13.52 -6.19 8.62
CA PHE A 418 -14.35 -7.06 9.45
C PHE A 418 -14.61 -6.45 10.84
N TYR A 419 -13.59 -5.92 11.50
CA TYR A 419 -13.74 -5.21 12.77
C TYR A 419 -14.77 -4.07 12.69
N THR A 420 -14.65 -3.22 11.67
CA THR A 420 -15.54 -2.07 11.50
C THR A 420 -16.98 -2.50 11.20
N ALA A 421 -17.15 -3.55 10.39
CA ALA A 421 -18.46 -4.08 10.09
C ALA A 421 -19.12 -4.75 11.31
N CYS A 422 -18.35 -5.46 12.17
CA CYS A 422 -18.85 -5.98 13.44
C CYS A 422 -19.37 -4.85 14.34
N SER A 423 -18.66 -3.73 14.39
CA SER A 423 -19.09 -2.54 15.15
C SER A 423 -20.41 -1.98 14.61
N ALA A 424 -20.57 -1.89 13.28
CA ALA A 424 -21.82 -1.48 12.66
C ALA A 424 -22.97 -2.46 12.94
N CYS A 425 -22.74 -3.77 12.79
CA CYS A 425 -23.75 -4.79 13.13
C CYS A 425 -24.20 -4.67 14.59
N SER A 426 -23.25 -4.47 15.53
CA SER A 426 -23.57 -4.36 16.95
C SER A 426 -24.48 -3.18 17.25
N TRP A 427 -24.34 -2.07 16.54
CA TRP A 427 -25.20 -0.91 16.69
C TRP A 427 -26.63 -1.24 16.26
N PHE A 428 -26.85 -1.81 15.06
CA PHE A 428 -28.19 -2.20 14.59
C PHE A 428 -28.85 -3.31 15.45
N ILE A 429 -28.05 -4.23 16.00
CA ILE A 429 -28.57 -5.26 16.90
C ILE A 429 -29.08 -4.62 18.20
N ARG A 430 -28.38 -3.64 18.76
CA ARG A 430 -28.75 -2.98 20.02
C ARG A 430 -29.95 -2.05 19.85
N GLU A 431 -30.02 -1.32 18.73
CA GLU A 431 -31.10 -0.35 18.49
C GLU A 431 -32.37 -1.00 17.91
N ASP A 432 -32.24 -1.85 16.90
CA ASP A 432 -33.36 -2.35 16.11
C ASP A 432 -33.62 -3.85 16.35
N ASN A 433 -32.79 -4.55 17.12
CA ASN A 433 -32.84 -6.00 17.34
C ASN A 433 -32.94 -6.83 16.04
N GLU A 434 -32.25 -6.43 14.97
CA GLU A 434 -32.32 -7.04 13.65
C GLU A 434 -31.72 -8.46 13.63
N PRO A 435 -32.51 -9.54 13.37
CA PRO A 435 -31.95 -10.91 13.33
C PRO A 435 -30.94 -11.12 12.21
N GLN A 436 -31.13 -10.44 11.06
CA GLN A 436 -30.21 -10.52 9.92
C GLN A 436 -28.82 -10.00 10.28
N MET A 437 -28.72 -8.96 11.11
CA MET A 437 -27.45 -8.43 11.59
C MET A 437 -26.72 -9.38 12.54
N LYS A 438 -27.47 -10.17 13.33
CA LYS A 438 -26.86 -11.22 14.19
C LYS A 438 -26.21 -12.30 13.35
N TYR A 439 -26.90 -12.81 12.32
CA TYR A 439 -26.31 -13.78 11.39
C TYR A 439 -25.08 -13.24 10.66
N ALA A 440 -25.14 -12.00 10.19
CA ALA A 440 -24.04 -11.32 9.54
C ALA A 440 -22.84 -11.17 10.49
N LEU A 441 -23.09 -10.78 11.74
CA LEU A 441 -22.05 -10.64 12.77
C LEU A 441 -21.30 -11.97 12.99
N VAL A 442 -22.01 -13.11 13.12
CA VAL A 442 -21.41 -14.44 13.23
C VAL A 442 -20.50 -14.72 12.04
N THR A 443 -21.00 -14.52 10.80
CA THR A 443 -20.25 -14.78 9.57
C THR A 443 -18.97 -13.94 9.50
N ILE A 444 -19.02 -12.66 9.88
CA ILE A 444 -17.88 -11.76 9.85
C ILE A 444 -16.86 -12.13 10.93
N VAL A 445 -17.31 -12.45 12.15
CA VAL A 445 -16.45 -12.87 13.25
C VAL A 445 -15.75 -14.19 12.90
N ASP A 446 -16.41 -15.12 12.24
CA ASP A 446 -15.76 -16.36 11.78
C ASP A 446 -14.71 -16.08 10.69
N GLY A 447 -14.95 -15.10 9.82
CA GLY A 447 -13.94 -14.58 8.89
C GLY A 447 -12.71 -14.02 9.62
N LEU A 448 -12.94 -13.25 10.67
CA LEU A 448 -11.86 -12.66 11.49
C LEU A 448 -11.09 -13.73 12.26
N LYS A 449 -11.76 -14.75 12.79
CA LYS A 449 -11.12 -15.92 13.45
C LYS A 449 -10.21 -16.68 12.49
N ARG A 450 -10.64 -16.93 11.24
CA ARG A 450 -9.78 -17.56 10.23
C ARG A 450 -8.52 -16.74 9.96
N LEU A 451 -8.65 -15.42 9.82
CA LEU A 451 -7.48 -14.55 9.64
C LEU A 451 -6.54 -14.58 10.84
N SER A 452 -7.08 -14.75 12.07
CA SER A 452 -6.28 -14.76 13.31
C SER A 452 -5.38 -15.99 13.43
N GLU A 453 -5.65 -17.07 12.71
CA GLU A 453 -4.78 -18.26 12.66
C GLU A 453 -3.40 -17.94 12.06
N ARG A 454 -3.32 -16.90 11.24
CA ARG A 454 -2.08 -16.48 10.59
C ARG A 454 -1.61 -15.07 11.02
N TRP A 455 -2.54 -14.15 11.23
CA TRP A 455 -2.25 -12.74 11.40
C TRP A 455 -2.66 -12.23 12.77
N PRO A 456 -1.70 -11.98 13.69
CA PRO A 456 -1.97 -11.45 15.03
C PRO A 456 -2.80 -10.17 15.08
N ILE A 457 -2.74 -9.31 14.07
CA ILE A 457 -3.61 -8.12 13.99
C ILE A 457 -5.10 -8.50 14.06
N ALA A 458 -5.49 -9.64 13.50
CA ALA A 458 -6.88 -10.11 13.58
C ALA A 458 -7.23 -10.58 15.00
N THR A 459 -6.28 -11.16 15.73
CA THR A 459 -6.44 -11.50 17.16
C THR A 459 -6.66 -10.24 18.00
N GLU A 460 -5.90 -9.17 17.73
CA GLU A 460 -6.08 -7.88 18.41
C GLU A 460 -7.48 -7.31 18.15
N TYR A 461 -7.97 -7.36 16.92
CA TYR A 461 -9.33 -6.92 16.60
C TYR A 461 -10.40 -7.78 17.29
N LEU A 462 -10.22 -9.10 17.41
CA LEU A 462 -11.13 -9.95 18.18
C LEU A 462 -11.13 -9.55 19.66
N SER A 463 -9.96 -9.27 20.24
CA SER A 463 -9.84 -8.78 21.61
C SER A 463 -10.57 -7.46 21.83
N LEU A 464 -10.46 -6.52 20.89
CA LEU A 464 -11.19 -5.24 20.94
C LEU A 464 -12.71 -5.44 20.83
N LEU A 465 -13.18 -6.38 20.01
CA LEU A 465 -14.60 -6.72 19.90
C LEU A 465 -15.13 -7.33 21.21
N ASP A 466 -14.34 -8.17 21.87
CA ASP A 466 -14.70 -8.75 23.17
C ASP A 466 -14.76 -7.68 24.26
N GLN A 467 -13.74 -6.82 24.36
CA GLN A 467 -13.71 -5.69 25.29
C GLN A 467 -14.91 -4.75 25.09
N GLY A 468 -15.36 -4.53 23.83
CA GLY A 468 -16.55 -3.77 23.49
C GLY A 468 -17.87 -4.52 23.75
N GLY A 469 -17.82 -5.77 24.24
CA GLY A 469 -18.98 -6.61 24.51
C GLY A 469 -19.77 -7.01 23.24
N ILE A 470 -19.13 -6.91 22.06
CA ILE A 470 -19.78 -7.25 20.77
C ILE A 470 -19.92 -8.76 20.61
N LEU A 471 -18.92 -9.54 21.07
CA LEU A 471 -18.96 -11.00 20.97
C LEU A 471 -20.09 -11.61 21.81
N ARG A 472 -20.47 -11.00 22.94
CA ARG A 472 -21.59 -11.45 23.78
C ARG A 472 -22.96 -11.37 23.06
N LEU A 473 -23.08 -10.56 22.00
CA LEU A 473 -24.31 -10.48 21.20
C LEU A 473 -24.54 -11.77 20.37
N ILE A 474 -23.48 -12.55 20.17
CA ILE A 474 -23.53 -13.85 19.47
C ILE A 474 -23.95 -14.94 20.46
N ASP A 475 -23.38 -14.98 21.69
CA ASP A 475 -23.59 -16.04 22.69
C ASP A 475 -25.03 -16.08 23.20
N ASN A 476 -25.66 -14.90 23.42
CA ASN A 476 -27.06 -14.81 23.87
C ASN A 476 -28.06 -15.36 22.83
N SER A 477 -27.62 -15.65 21.60
CA SER A 477 -28.49 -16.24 20.57
C SER A 477 -28.64 -17.75 20.71
N SER A 478 -27.61 -18.40 21.27
CA SER A 478 -27.57 -19.87 21.45
C SER A 478 -28.48 -20.35 22.61
N GLU A 479 -28.79 -19.48 23.58
CA GLU A 479 -29.64 -19.82 24.72
C GLU A 479 -31.15 -19.68 24.42
N MET A 480 -31.54 -18.86 23.42
CA MET A 480 -32.96 -18.70 23.08
C MET A 480 -33.50 -19.79 22.15
N ASP A 481 -32.67 -20.46 21.35
CA ASP A 481 -33.08 -21.57 20.47
C ASP A 481 -33.24 -22.91 21.20
N ILE A 482 -32.84 -23.02 22.48
CA ILE A 482 -32.96 -24.24 23.29
C ILE A 482 -34.26 -24.23 24.15
N THR A 483 -34.98 -23.09 24.19
CA THR A 483 -36.20 -22.91 25.02
C THR A 483 -37.45 -22.63 24.22
N SER A 484 -37.44 -22.82 22.91
CA SER A 484 -38.65 -22.70 22.05
C SER A 484 -39.14 -24.06 21.50
#